data_7d4903fce56f0f5fde124cb482f21e17
#
_entry.id   7d4903fce56f0f5fde124cb482f21e17
#
_cell.length_a   1.000
_cell.length_b   1.000
_cell.length_c   1.000
_cell.angle_alpha   90.00
_cell.angle_beta   90.00
_cell.angle_gamma   90.00
#
_symmetry.space_group_name_H-M   'P 1'
#
loop_
_entity.id
_entity.type
_entity.pdbx_description
1 polymer ?
#
loop_
_entity_poly.entity_id
_entity_poly.type
_entity_poly.pdbx_seq_one_letter_code
_entity_poly.pdbx_strand_id
1 'polypeptide(L)'
;RSDPHGRAGRRDPAGASVDDHATVDDLAAVADGDPAPFAPLFGLGEAALAEHRALQRALAADLPVFAFPGDPATPDAVFPNNVFATARPDARVDPHGRLRLVVGRMRHPVRRGEADRADIRGFFRALAGTEEIDLSQQPHPCELTGSMVVDRARGLGYCGLSERCDETGARLVHEAFGLRATLVFDLAEGEYHTNVVLAVLAGRAALVCRDGFADPAVADAIAAFYPYGIPLSPQQKAAFSGNAIALSPDTVWMSAGAAQALDARARHLLAEAGFGIEAVALDAIEAAGGSLRCCVAEIY
;
A
#
# COMPACT_ATOMS: atom_id res chain seq x y z
N ARG A 1 9.03 -59.80 -32.13
CA ARG A 1 8.93 -60.31 -30.75
C ARG A 1 8.54 -59.15 -29.84
N SER A 2 7.31 -59.23 -29.48
CA SER A 2 6.51 -58.63 -28.41
C SER A 2 7.28 -58.20 -27.16
N ASP A 3 6.96 -57.03 -26.71
CA ASP A 3 7.07 -56.68 -25.30
C ASP A 3 5.70 -56.13 -24.84
N PRO A 4 5.12 -56.70 -23.79
CA PRO A 4 3.92 -56.19 -23.17
C PRO A 4 4.20 -55.90 -21.71
N HIS A 5 4.25 -54.64 -21.29
CA HIS A 5 3.93 -54.28 -19.90
C HIS A 5 3.46 -52.81 -19.85
N GLY A 6 2.12 -52.68 -19.86
CA GLY A 6 1.46 -51.47 -19.42
C GLY A 6 1.75 -51.24 -17.95
N ARG A 7 2.14 -50.01 -17.59
CA ARG A 7 1.98 -49.47 -16.25
C ARG A 7 0.91 -48.38 -16.29
N ALA A 8 -0.17 -48.70 -15.62
CA ALA A 8 -1.21 -47.73 -15.27
C ALA A 8 -0.60 -46.65 -14.40
N GLY A 9 -0.64 -45.42 -14.92
CA GLY A 9 -0.32 -44.24 -14.13
C GLY A 9 -1.42 -44.02 -13.10
N ARG A 10 -1.05 -44.10 -11.82
CA ARG A 10 -1.88 -43.61 -10.73
C ARG A 10 -2.10 -42.11 -10.95
N ARG A 11 -3.35 -41.69 -11.04
CA ARG A 11 -3.76 -40.31 -10.85
C ARG A 11 -3.69 -40.03 -9.36
N ASP A 12 -2.80 -39.12 -8.94
CA ASP A 12 -2.85 -38.50 -7.64
C ASP A 12 -4.03 -37.52 -7.62
N PRO A 13 -4.93 -37.61 -6.64
CA PRO A 13 -5.97 -36.61 -6.41
C PRO A 13 -5.46 -35.57 -5.41
N ALA A 14 -4.49 -34.77 -5.79
CA ALA A 14 -4.02 -33.64 -4.98
C ALA A 14 -3.43 -32.57 -5.90
N GLY A 15 -4.29 -31.91 -6.60
CA GLY A 15 -4.01 -30.74 -7.42
C GLY A 15 -5.11 -29.72 -7.23
N ALA A 16 -5.48 -29.45 -5.99
CA ALA A 16 -6.12 -28.19 -5.68
C ALA A 16 -4.99 -27.12 -5.74
N SER A 17 -4.96 -26.36 -6.83
CA SER A 17 -4.10 -25.20 -6.90
C SER A 17 -4.56 -24.20 -5.84
N VAL A 18 -3.61 -23.69 -5.09
CA VAL A 18 -3.81 -22.70 -4.00
C VAL A 18 -4.03 -21.29 -4.61
N ASP A 19 -4.66 -21.21 -5.80
CA ASP A 19 -4.87 -19.97 -6.55
C ASP A 19 -6.33 -19.47 -6.53
N ASP A 20 -7.16 -20.01 -5.63
CA ASP A 20 -8.55 -19.54 -5.43
C ASP A 20 -8.63 -18.48 -4.32
N HIS A 21 -7.81 -17.44 -4.40
CA HIS A 21 -8.07 -16.22 -3.65
C HIS A 21 -9.03 -15.36 -4.48
N ALA A 22 -10.20 -15.04 -3.89
CA ALA A 22 -11.10 -14.05 -4.43
C ALA A 22 -10.29 -12.78 -4.75
N THR A 23 -10.25 -12.39 -6.01
CA THR A 23 -9.50 -11.22 -6.43
C THR A 23 -10.32 -9.98 -6.18
N VAL A 24 -9.67 -8.84 -6.03
CA VAL A 24 -10.32 -7.55 -5.77
C VAL A 24 -11.16 -7.09 -6.96
N ASP A 25 -11.06 -7.74 -8.12
CA ASP A 25 -11.91 -7.53 -9.29
C ASP A 25 -13.39 -7.76 -9.01
N ASP A 26 -13.69 -8.67 -8.07
CA ASP A 26 -15.06 -8.89 -7.62
C ASP A 26 -15.64 -7.64 -6.92
N LEU A 27 -14.78 -6.74 -6.43
CA LEU A 27 -15.18 -5.47 -5.80
C LEU A 27 -15.57 -4.41 -6.83
N ALA A 28 -14.96 -4.46 -8.00
CA ALA A 28 -15.10 -3.46 -9.04
C ALA A 28 -16.46 -3.58 -9.76
N ALA A 29 -16.91 -4.79 -10.01
CA ALA A 29 -18.16 -5.07 -10.74
C ALA A 29 -19.44 -4.63 -9.99
N VAL A 30 -19.36 -4.44 -8.66
CA VAL A 30 -20.50 -4.06 -7.82
C VAL A 30 -20.66 -2.53 -7.68
N ALA A 31 -19.68 -1.75 -8.11
CA ALA A 31 -19.73 -0.28 -7.99
C ALA A 31 -20.72 0.38 -8.98
N ASP A 32 -21.03 -0.26 -10.10
CA ASP A 32 -21.85 0.32 -11.18
C ASP A 32 -23.36 -0.03 -11.15
N GLY A 33 -23.85 -0.64 -10.10
CA GLY A 33 -25.30 -0.75 -9.84
C GLY A 33 -26.08 -1.79 -10.65
N ASP A 34 -25.44 -2.64 -11.43
CA ASP A 34 -26.09 -3.75 -12.10
C ASP A 34 -25.64 -5.08 -11.48
N PRO A 35 -26.54 -5.86 -10.83
CA PRO A 35 -26.16 -7.10 -10.21
C PRO A 35 -25.99 -8.19 -11.26
N ALA A 36 -24.82 -8.26 -11.90
CA ALA A 36 -24.46 -9.45 -12.64
C ALA A 36 -24.27 -10.63 -11.65
N PRO A 37 -24.70 -11.83 -12.00
CA PRO A 37 -24.74 -12.94 -11.07
C PRO A 37 -23.33 -13.50 -10.86
N PHE A 38 -22.68 -13.07 -9.81
CA PHE A 38 -21.45 -13.69 -9.34
C PHE A 38 -21.76 -14.78 -8.32
N ALA A 39 -21.20 -15.95 -8.54
CA ALA A 39 -21.44 -17.17 -7.77
C ALA A 39 -20.62 -17.20 -6.46
N PRO A 40 -20.93 -18.07 -5.49
CA PRO A 40 -20.66 -17.92 -4.05
C PRO A 40 -19.24 -18.21 -3.53
N LEU A 41 -18.21 -18.08 -4.34
CA LEU A 41 -16.81 -17.88 -3.87
C LEU A 41 -16.63 -16.53 -3.14
N PHE A 42 -17.62 -15.73 -2.99
CA PHE A 42 -17.82 -14.30 -3.00
C PHE A 42 -18.27 -13.67 -1.68
N GLY A 43 -18.33 -14.41 -0.60
CA GLY A 43 -18.53 -13.77 0.71
C GLY A 43 -17.44 -12.77 1.06
N LEU A 44 -16.20 -13.01 0.60
CA LEU A 44 -15.09 -12.08 0.79
C LEU A 44 -15.21 -10.84 -0.12
N GLY A 45 -15.60 -11.00 -1.38
CA GLY A 45 -15.77 -9.89 -2.32
C GLY A 45 -16.83 -8.88 -1.86
N GLU A 46 -18.01 -9.34 -1.45
CA GLU A 46 -19.06 -8.47 -0.89
C GLU A 46 -18.62 -7.82 0.43
N ALA A 47 -17.96 -8.58 1.30
CA ALA A 47 -17.45 -8.07 2.56
C ALA A 47 -16.39 -6.98 2.33
N ALA A 48 -15.40 -7.24 1.48
CA ALA A 48 -14.37 -6.28 1.16
C ALA A 48 -14.94 -5.01 0.49
N LEU A 49 -15.96 -5.12 -0.38
CA LEU A 49 -16.65 -3.96 -0.93
C LEU A 49 -17.38 -3.16 0.17
N ALA A 50 -18.05 -3.84 1.11
CA ALA A 50 -18.70 -3.18 2.23
C ALA A 50 -17.69 -2.44 3.12
N GLU A 51 -16.53 -3.06 3.37
CA GLU A 51 -15.41 -2.47 4.11
C GLU A 51 -14.81 -1.26 3.37
N HIS A 52 -14.56 -1.39 2.07
CA HIS A 52 -14.07 -0.28 1.25
C HIS A 52 -15.04 0.91 1.26
N ARG A 53 -16.36 0.67 1.14
CA ARG A 53 -17.38 1.70 1.26
C ARG A 53 -17.44 2.31 2.67
N ALA A 54 -17.20 1.51 3.71
CA ALA A 54 -17.13 2.01 5.09
C ALA A 54 -15.91 2.92 5.26
N LEU A 55 -14.75 2.53 4.70
CA LEU A 55 -13.54 3.35 4.69
C LEU A 55 -13.78 4.68 3.97
N GLN A 56 -14.38 4.65 2.76
CA GLN A 56 -14.72 5.87 2.02
C GLN A 56 -15.59 6.82 2.85
N ARG A 57 -16.65 6.29 3.50
CA ARG A 57 -17.55 7.11 4.35
C ARG A 57 -16.84 7.68 5.56
N ALA A 58 -15.99 6.89 6.20
CA ALA A 58 -15.24 7.32 7.38
C ALA A 58 -14.27 8.46 7.03
N LEU A 59 -13.49 8.30 5.96
CA LEU A 59 -12.57 9.33 5.48
C LEU A 59 -13.31 10.59 4.98
N ALA A 60 -14.45 10.42 4.30
CA ALA A 60 -15.23 11.54 3.73
C ALA A 60 -15.92 12.40 4.79
N ALA A 61 -15.94 12.00 6.06
CA ALA A 61 -16.45 12.83 7.14
C ALA A 61 -15.61 14.11 7.33
N ASP A 62 -14.29 14.00 7.14
CA ASP A 62 -13.36 15.09 7.44
C ASP A 62 -12.45 15.47 6.25
N LEU A 63 -12.42 14.66 5.19
CA LEU A 63 -11.50 14.80 4.07
C LEU A 63 -12.23 14.75 2.72
N PRO A 64 -11.77 15.47 1.69
CA PRO A 64 -12.19 15.23 0.32
C PRO A 64 -11.73 13.84 -0.12
N VAL A 65 -12.68 12.98 -0.53
CA VAL A 65 -12.39 11.62 -1.02
C VAL A 65 -12.86 11.48 -2.46
N PHE A 66 -11.98 11.04 -3.34
CA PHE A 66 -12.29 10.69 -4.72
C PHE A 66 -12.22 9.17 -4.84
N ALA A 67 -13.32 8.54 -5.22
CA ALA A 67 -13.38 7.13 -5.49
C ALA A 67 -13.59 6.92 -6.99
N PHE A 68 -12.81 6.03 -7.58
CA PHE A 68 -12.93 5.66 -8.97
C PHE A 68 -13.59 4.28 -9.07
N PRO A 69 -14.42 4.04 -10.08
CA PRO A 69 -14.97 2.72 -10.31
C PRO A 69 -13.87 1.67 -10.43
N GLY A 70 -14.13 0.47 -9.95
CA GLY A 70 -13.24 -0.64 -10.20
C GLY A 70 -13.28 -1.04 -11.68
N ASP A 71 -12.28 -1.81 -12.11
CA ASP A 71 -12.20 -2.42 -13.43
C ASP A 71 -11.93 -3.92 -13.27
N PRO A 72 -12.83 -4.80 -13.76
CA PRO A 72 -12.64 -6.25 -13.66
C PRO A 72 -11.33 -6.78 -14.24
N ALA A 73 -10.67 -6.01 -15.10
CA ALA A 73 -9.36 -6.36 -15.65
C ALA A 73 -8.18 -6.01 -14.74
N THR A 74 -8.43 -5.32 -13.62
CA THR A 74 -7.39 -4.84 -12.71
C THR A 74 -7.58 -5.38 -11.29
N PRO A 75 -7.13 -6.63 -11.02
CA PRO A 75 -7.11 -7.19 -9.67
C PRO A 75 -6.31 -6.27 -8.75
N ASP A 76 -6.60 -6.24 -7.49
CA ASP A 76 -5.94 -5.39 -6.49
C ASP A 76 -6.12 -3.87 -6.68
N ALA A 77 -7.07 -3.42 -7.52
CA ALA A 77 -7.37 -1.99 -7.72
C ALA A 77 -7.76 -1.25 -6.41
N VAL A 78 -8.14 -2.00 -5.38
CA VAL A 78 -8.37 -1.49 -4.01
C VAL A 78 -7.09 -0.94 -3.36
N PHE A 79 -5.91 -1.24 -3.91
CA PHE A 79 -4.61 -0.77 -3.42
C PHE A 79 -3.95 0.25 -4.37
N PRO A 80 -4.58 1.42 -4.59
CA PRO A 80 -4.14 2.39 -5.61
C PRO A 80 -2.77 3.00 -5.32
N ASN A 81 -2.35 3.05 -4.07
CA ASN A 81 -1.12 3.69 -3.61
C ASN A 81 0.16 3.09 -4.21
N ASN A 82 0.08 1.85 -4.71
CA ASN A 82 1.22 1.17 -5.33
C ASN A 82 1.42 1.62 -6.79
N VAL A 83 0.34 2.06 -7.43
CA VAL A 83 0.30 2.41 -8.86
C VAL A 83 0.28 3.90 -9.07
N PHE A 84 -0.50 4.62 -8.26
CA PHE A 84 -0.69 6.07 -8.35
C PHE A 84 -0.28 6.74 -7.05
N ALA A 85 0.53 7.76 -7.16
CA ALA A 85 0.84 8.64 -6.03
C ALA A 85 0.94 10.07 -6.52
N THR A 86 0.58 11.02 -5.67
CA THR A 86 0.90 12.40 -5.93
C THR A 86 2.12 12.83 -5.13
N ALA A 87 2.88 13.72 -5.69
CA ALA A 87 4.02 14.33 -5.04
C ALA A 87 4.10 15.81 -5.38
N ARG A 88 4.50 16.59 -4.38
CA ARG A 88 4.98 17.95 -4.61
C ARG A 88 6.45 17.94 -4.21
N PRO A 89 7.37 18.27 -5.12
CA PRO A 89 8.79 18.32 -4.79
C PRO A 89 9.06 19.16 -3.55
N ASP A 90 10.01 18.71 -2.75
CA ASP A 90 10.46 19.51 -1.61
C ASP A 90 10.99 20.88 -2.12
N ALA A 91 10.50 21.97 -1.54
CA ALA A 91 10.86 23.33 -1.98
C ALA A 91 12.36 23.62 -1.89
N ARG A 92 13.12 22.84 -1.13
CA ARG A 92 14.59 22.90 -1.04
C ARG A 92 15.27 22.22 -2.24
N VAL A 93 14.56 21.34 -2.95
CA VAL A 93 15.01 20.66 -4.18
C VAL A 93 14.52 21.40 -5.41
N ASP A 94 13.21 21.71 -5.45
CA ASP A 94 12.57 22.44 -6.53
C ASP A 94 11.58 23.48 -5.96
N PRO A 95 11.98 24.74 -5.78
CA PRO A 95 11.13 25.79 -5.20
C PRO A 95 9.87 26.11 -6.02
N HIS A 96 9.85 25.74 -7.29
CA HIS A 96 8.74 25.97 -8.22
C HIS A 96 8.07 24.66 -8.66
N GLY A 97 8.38 23.57 -7.99
CA GLY A 97 7.85 22.24 -8.30
C GLY A 97 6.33 22.19 -8.27
N ARG A 98 5.75 21.70 -9.37
CA ARG A 98 4.31 21.51 -9.49
C ARG A 98 3.87 20.24 -8.80
N LEU A 99 2.56 20.12 -8.58
CA LEU A 99 1.97 18.83 -8.24
C LEU A 99 2.28 17.82 -9.34
N ARG A 100 2.73 16.64 -8.95
CA ARG A 100 3.02 15.52 -9.84
C ARG A 100 2.04 14.40 -9.60
N LEU A 101 1.52 13.82 -10.67
CA LEU A 101 1.00 12.46 -10.66
C LEU A 101 2.14 11.53 -11.06
N VAL A 102 2.51 10.62 -10.19
CA VAL A 102 3.50 9.58 -10.48
C VAL A 102 2.77 8.26 -10.68
N VAL A 103 3.08 7.58 -11.79
CA VAL A 103 2.54 6.25 -12.11
C VAL A 103 3.64 5.21 -11.98
N GLY A 104 3.47 4.25 -11.08
CA GLY A 104 4.48 3.26 -10.74
C GLY A 104 4.54 2.07 -11.68
N ARG A 105 5.65 1.33 -11.63
CA ARG A 105 5.82 0.06 -12.33
C ARG A 105 5.52 -1.10 -11.39
N MET A 106 4.41 -1.79 -11.65
CA MET A 106 4.02 -2.97 -10.90
C MET A 106 4.93 -4.18 -11.24
N ARG A 107 5.38 -4.88 -10.22
CA ARG A 107 6.17 -6.11 -10.36
C ARG A 107 5.38 -7.19 -11.09
N HIS A 108 4.17 -7.46 -10.62
CA HIS A 108 3.33 -8.52 -11.17
C HIS A 108 2.63 -8.07 -12.45
N PRO A 109 2.71 -8.89 -13.52
CA PRO A 109 2.10 -8.55 -14.81
C PRO A 109 0.61 -8.25 -14.73
N VAL A 110 -0.14 -8.98 -13.91
CA VAL A 110 -1.59 -8.83 -13.74
C VAL A 110 -1.96 -7.42 -13.25
N ARG A 111 -1.14 -6.79 -12.42
CA ARG A 111 -1.37 -5.44 -11.90
C ARG A 111 -0.91 -4.32 -12.86
N ARG A 112 -0.18 -4.64 -13.93
CA ARG A 112 0.36 -3.60 -14.81
C ARG A 112 -0.71 -2.82 -15.56
N GLY A 113 -1.86 -3.45 -15.85
CA GLY A 113 -3.01 -2.79 -16.45
C GLY A 113 -3.61 -1.67 -15.60
N GLU A 114 -3.39 -1.69 -14.29
CA GLU A 114 -3.84 -0.62 -13.39
C GLU A 114 -3.24 0.74 -13.77
N ALA A 115 -2.02 0.76 -14.31
CA ALA A 115 -1.36 1.99 -14.76
C ALA A 115 -2.07 2.65 -15.97
N ASP A 116 -2.87 1.90 -16.73
CA ASP A 116 -3.54 2.38 -17.94
C ASP A 116 -4.90 3.06 -17.67
N ARG A 117 -5.30 3.19 -16.41
CA ARG A 117 -6.58 3.80 -15.98
C ARG A 117 -6.71 5.23 -16.48
N ALA A 118 -7.39 5.37 -17.62
CA ALA A 118 -7.60 6.64 -18.30
C ALA A 118 -8.45 7.63 -17.49
N ASP A 119 -9.37 7.14 -16.67
CA ASP A 119 -10.23 7.92 -15.77
C ASP A 119 -9.40 8.58 -14.66
N ILE A 120 -8.51 7.84 -13.99
CA ILE A 120 -7.60 8.36 -12.97
C ILE A 120 -6.64 9.38 -13.57
N ARG A 121 -5.93 9.01 -14.65
CA ARG A 121 -5.01 9.92 -15.36
C ARG A 121 -5.75 11.17 -15.88
N GLY A 122 -6.97 10.99 -16.43
CA GLY A 122 -7.81 12.09 -16.92
C GLY A 122 -8.20 13.07 -15.81
N PHE A 123 -8.57 12.56 -14.64
CA PHE A 123 -8.85 13.39 -13.46
C PHE A 123 -7.67 14.30 -13.11
N PHE A 124 -6.47 13.75 -13.00
CA PHE A 124 -5.27 14.53 -12.65
C PHE A 124 -4.86 15.51 -13.77
N ARG A 125 -5.02 15.12 -15.04
CA ARG A 125 -4.77 16.06 -16.16
C ARG A 125 -5.73 17.26 -16.15
N ALA A 126 -6.95 17.07 -15.64
CA ALA A 126 -7.91 18.17 -15.49
C ALA A 126 -7.57 19.12 -14.33
N LEU A 127 -6.74 18.69 -13.38
CA LEU A 127 -6.24 19.54 -12.31
C LEU A 127 -5.13 20.44 -12.88
N ALA A 128 -5.38 21.75 -12.87
CA ALA A 128 -4.46 22.74 -13.45
C ALA A 128 -3.05 22.64 -12.83
N GLY A 129 -2.04 22.53 -13.69
CA GLY A 129 -0.65 22.53 -13.27
C GLY A 129 -0.11 21.19 -12.80
N THR A 130 -0.85 20.09 -12.90
CA THR A 130 -0.34 18.75 -12.60
C THR A 130 0.61 18.28 -13.71
N GLU A 131 1.79 17.80 -13.32
CA GLU A 131 2.77 17.14 -14.16
C GLU A 131 2.60 15.62 -14.02
N GLU A 132 2.52 14.87 -15.11
CA GLU A 132 2.46 13.41 -15.07
C GLU A 132 3.87 12.84 -15.29
N ILE A 133 4.35 12.00 -14.35
CA ILE A 133 5.61 11.25 -14.47
C ILE A 133 5.25 9.76 -14.53
N ASP A 134 5.38 9.18 -15.72
CA ASP A 134 5.02 7.79 -15.97
C ASP A 134 6.26 6.88 -15.88
N LEU A 135 6.35 6.13 -14.77
CA LEU A 135 7.37 5.09 -14.55
C LEU A 135 6.87 3.69 -14.94
N SER A 136 5.63 3.54 -15.42
CA SER A 136 5.05 2.22 -15.66
C SER A 136 5.70 1.46 -16.80
N GLN A 137 6.31 2.16 -17.77
CA GLN A 137 6.86 1.57 -18.98
C GLN A 137 8.34 1.18 -18.89
N GLN A 138 9.07 1.63 -17.86
CA GLN A 138 10.46 1.26 -17.65
C GLN A 138 10.56 -0.14 -16.97
N PRO A 139 11.70 -0.88 -17.05
CA PRO A 139 11.76 -2.29 -16.67
C PRO A 139 11.83 -2.55 -15.16
N HIS A 140 12.25 -1.58 -14.33
CA HIS A 140 12.52 -1.77 -12.91
C HIS A 140 11.24 -1.65 -12.09
N PRO A 141 10.90 -2.60 -11.20
CA PRO A 141 9.74 -2.49 -10.34
C PRO A 141 9.88 -1.29 -9.39
N CYS A 142 8.79 -0.54 -9.22
CA CYS A 142 8.74 0.59 -8.31
C CYS A 142 7.28 0.84 -7.88
N GLU A 143 6.82 0.09 -6.88
CA GLU A 143 5.45 0.16 -6.37
C GLU A 143 5.29 1.30 -5.37
N LEU A 144 5.52 2.50 -5.83
CA LEU A 144 5.37 3.84 -5.22
C LEU A 144 5.32 3.84 -3.68
N THR A 145 4.21 4.32 -3.09
CA THR A 145 4.11 4.45 -1.63
C THR A 145 3.84 3.13 -0.89
N GLY A 146 3.75 2.02 -1.60
CA GLY A 146 3.92 0.69 -1.01
C GLY A 146 5.38 0.47 -0.61
N SER A 147 6.28 0.66 -1.56
CA SER A 147 7.72 0.43 -1.38
C SER A 147 8.46 1.62 -0.76
N MET A 148 7.95 2.84 -0.86
CA MET A 148 8.58 4.05 -0.31
C MET A 148 7.65 4.78 0.66
N VAL A 149 8.00 4.79 1.92
CA VAL A 149 7.37 5.62 2.94
C VAL A 149 8.00 7.01 2.92
N VAL A 150 7.17 8.06 2.90
CA VAL A 150 7.65 9.44 2.75
C VAL A 150 7.39 10.25 4.01
N ASP A 151 8.44 10.82 4.58
CA ASP A 151 8.36 11.93 5.53
C ASP A 151 8.29 13.25 4.76
N ARG A 152 7.08 13.71 4.52
CA ARG A 152 6.85 14.94 3.74
C ARG A 152 7.34 16.19 4.48
N ALA A 153 7.29 16.20 5.81
CA ALA A 153 7.74 17.34 6.59
C ALA A 153 9.25 17.61 6.41
N ARG A 154 10.02 16.53 6.15
CA ARG A 154 11.47 16.63 5.97
C ARG A 154 11.92 16.42 4.53
N GLY A 155 11.04 15.98 3.64
CA GLY A 155 11.37 15.61 2.27
C GLY A 155 12.25 14.35 2.21
N LEU A 156 12.02 13.39 3.11
CA LEU A 156 12.79 12.15 3.19
C LEU A 156 11.96 10.96 2.70
N GLY A 157 12.62 10.02 2.03
CA GLY A 157 12.09 8.71 1.67
C GLY A 157 12.75 7.59 2.45
N TYR A 158 12.00 6.55 2.74
CA TYR A 158 12.46 5.29 3.30
C TYR A 158 12.01 4.18 2.37
N CYS A 159 12.94 3.55 1.67
CA CYS A 159 12.66 2.54 0.65
C CYS A 159 13.28 1.20 1.04
N GLY A 160 12.44 0.25 1.37
CA GLY A 160 12.84 -1.13 1.57
C GLY A 160 12.89 -1.87 0.24
N LEU A 161 14.05 -2.44 -0.07
CA LEU A 161 14.25 -3.24 -1.27
C LEU A 161 13.58 -4.61 -1.12
N SER A 162 12.87 -5.00 -2.17
CA SER A 162 12.19 -6.29 -2.29
C SER A 162 11.97 -6.60 -3.77
N GLU A 163 11.24 -7.67 -4.09
CA GLU A 163 10.82 -7.91 -5.47
C GLU A 163 9.92 -6.79 -6.05
N ARG A 164 9.33 -5.93 -5.18
CA ARG A 164 8.41 -4.84 -5.58
C ARG A 164 9.12 -3.52 -5.85
N CYS A 165 10.36 -3.38 -5.43
CA CYS A 165 11.20 -2.21 -5.72
C CYS A 165 12.68 -2.58 -5.63
N ASP A 166 13.40 -2.43 -6.73
CA ASP A 166 14.86 -2.55 -6.77
C ASP A 166 15.55 -1.19 -6.57
N GLU A 167 16.88 -1.17 -6.47
CA GLU A 167 17.64 0.07 -6.27
C GLU A 167 17.39 1.12 -7.36
N THR A 168 17.23 0.68 -8.62
CA THR A 168 16.93 1.58 -9.73
C THR A 168 15.52 2.14 -9.61
N GLY A 169 14.54 1.29 -9.26
CA GLY A 169 13.18 1.70 -8.95
C GLY A 169 13.12 2.72 -7.81
N ALA A 170 13.87 2.47 -6.73
CA ALA A 170 13.97 3.39 -5.59
C ALA A 170 14.51 4.78 -6.01
N ARG A 171 15.56 4.81 -6.87
CA ARG A 171 16.11 6.06 -7.40
C ARG A 171 15.10 6.79 -8.30
N LEU A 172 14.40 6.07 -9.18
CA LEU A 172 13.37 6.66 -10.04
C LEU A 172 12.24 7.29 -9.23
N VAL A 173 11.76 6.62 -8.18
CA VAL A 173 10.72 7.16 -7.29
C VAL A 173 11.23 8.36 -6.50
N HIS A 174 12.48 8.31 -6.00
CA HIS A 174 13.13 9.45 -5.34
C HIS A 174 13.11 10.71 -6.23
N GLU A 175 13.53 10.58 -7.50
CA GLU A 175 13.57 11.67 -8.48
C GLU A 175 12.14 12.16 -8.82
N ALA A 176 11.20 11.23 -9.05
CA ALA A 176 9.82 11.55 -9.38
C ALA A 176 9.10 12.29 -8.23
N PHE A 177 9.36 11.89 -6.99
CA PHE A 177 8.78 12.54 -5.82
C PHE A 177 9.50 13.86 -5.45
N GLY A 178 10.69 14.11 -6.02
CA GLY A 178 11.49 15.30 -5.71
C GLY A 178 11.91 15.34 -4.24
N LEU A 179 12.37 14.21 -3.71
CA LEU A 179 12.80 14.09 -2.32
C LEU A 179 14.22 14.66 -2.13
N ARG A 180 14.53 15.10 -0.93
CA ARG A 180 15.87 15.58 -0.56
C ARG A 180 16.87 14.45 -0.39
N ALA A 181 16.42 13.35 0.21
CA ALA A 181 17.20 12.15 0.44
C ALA A 181 16.28 10.95 0.58
N THR A 182 16.79 9.77 0.26
CA THR A 182 16.12 8.50 0.48
C THR A 182 17.09 7.54 1.17
N LEU A 183 16.68 6.99 2.30
CA LEU A 183 17.34 5.85 2.90
C LEU A 183 16.84 4.59 2.22
N VAL A 184 17.76 3.84 1.62
CA VAL A 184 17.49 2.56 0.98
C VAL A 184 18.06 1.44 1.88
N PHE A 185 17.29 0.39 2.08
CA PHE A 185 17.65 -0.75 2.93
C PHE A 185 16.95 -2.02 2.44
N ASP A 186 17.41 -3.19 2.87
CA ASP A 186 16.77 -4.45 2.54
C ASP A 186 15.64 -4.76 3.53
N LEU A 187 14.49 -5.18 3.02
CA LEU A 187 13.43 -5.78 3.82
C LEU A 187 13.82 -7.19 4.26
N ALA A 188 13.27 -7.65 5.37
CA ALA A 188 13.41 -9.03 5.80
C ALA A 188 12.79 -10.00 4.77
N GLU A 189 13.26 -11.24 4.77
CA GLU A 189 12.69 -12.27 3.90
C GLU A 189 11.19 -12.43 4.12
N GLY A 190 10.43 -12.47 3.02
CA GLY A 190 8.97 -12.54 3.05
C GLY A 190 8.24 -11.20 3.14
N GLU A 191 8.93 -10.11 3.44
CA GLU A 191 8.35 -8.77 3.38
C GLU A 191 8.38 -8.24 1.94
N TYR A 192 7.30 -7.55 1.54
CA TYR A 192 7.14 -7.10 0.16
C TYR A 192 7.07 -5.58 0.02
N HIS A 193 6.53 -4.86 1.00
CA HIS A 193 6.39 -3.40 0.98
C HIS A 193 6.86 -2.75 2.27
N THR A 194 7.50 -1.61 2.16
CA THR A 194 7.97 -0.81 3.30
C THR A 194 6.81 -0.33 4.17
N ASN A 195 5.66 0.02 3.57
CA ASN A 195 4.51 0.54 4.30
C ASN A 195 3.77 -0.51 5.15
N VAL A 196 4.16 -1.76 5.09
CA VAL A 196 3.67 -2.82 6.01
C VAL A 196 4.45 -2.80 7.32
N VAL A 197 5.73 -2.43 7.26
CA VAL A 197 6.66 -2.50 8.40
C VAL A 197 7.04 -1.14 8.97
N LEU A 198 6.69 -0.06 8.26
CA LEU A 198 7.05 1.31 8.64
C LEU A 198 5.93 2.29 8.29
N ALA A 199 5.53 3.12 9.25
CA ALA A 199 4.75 4.33 8.98
C ALA A 199 5.43 5.55 9.60
N VAL A 200 5.51 6.64 8.85
CA VAL A 200 5.93 7.95 9.36
C VAL A 200 4.71 8.86 9.47
N LEU A 201 4.45 9.35 10.67
CA LEU A 201 3.24 10.06 11.03
C LEU A 201 3.55 11.54 11.24
N ALA A 202 3.16 12.36 10.25
CA ALA A 202 3.30 13.82 10.24
C ALA A 202 4.71 14.32 10.67
N GLY A 203 5.77 13.55 10.39
CA GLY A 203 7.15 13.86 10.75
C GLY A 203 7.45 13.86 12.26
N ARG A 204 6.52 13.44 13.13
CA ARG A 204 6.71 13.44 14.60
C ARG A 204 6.90 12.05 15.17
N ALA A 205 6.18 11.08 14.65
CA ALA A 205 6.25 9.71 15.12
C ALA A 205 6.56 8.73 13.98
N ALA A 206 7.13 7.58 14.35
CA ALA A 206 7.31 6.46 13.44
C ALA A 206 6.86 5.17 14.11
N LEU A 207 5.96 4.42 13.47
CA LEU A 207 5.65 3.04 13.82
C LEU A 207 6.64 2.15 13.08
N VAL A 208 7.39 1.31 13.80
CA VAL A 208 8.49 0.54 13.22
C VAL A 208 8.42 -0.92 13.65
N CYS A 209 8.21 -1.82 12.68
CA CYS A 209 8.25 -3.27 12.90
C CYS A 209 9.68 -3.78 12.67
N ARG A 210 10.46 -3.89 13.74
CA ARG A 210 11.90 -4.17 13.70
C ARG A 210 12.25 -5.45 12.91
N ASP A 211 11.47 -6.48 13.04
CA ASP A 211 11.65 -7.77 12.35
C ASP A 211 11.22 -7.77 10.86
N GLY A 212 10.73 -6.65 10.36
CA GLY A 212 10.49 -6.43 8.93
C GLY A 212 11.72 -5.89 8.17
N PHE A 213 12.84 -5.67 8.85
CA PHE A 213 14.08 -5.18 8.26
C PHE A 213 15.15 -6.29 8.28
N ALA A 214 15.88 -6.46 7.17
CA ALA A 214 16.98 -7.44 7.10
C ALA A 214 18.07 -7.11 8.12
N ASP A 215 18.37 -5.82 8.29
CA ASP A 215 19.21 -5.34 9.39
C ASP A 215 18.36 -4.58 10.43
N PRO A 216 18.12 -5.17 11.60
CA PRO A 216 17.37 -4.54 12.66
C PRO A 216 17.95 -3.21 13.17
N ALA A 217 19.24 -2.95 12.97
CA ALA A 217 19.88 -1.69 13.36
C ALA A 217 19.35 -0.51 12.54
N VAL A 218 18.93 -0.75 11.30
CA VAL A 218 18.27 0.27 10.45
C VAL A 218 16.91 0.66 11.05
N ALA A 219 16.12 -0.31 11.47
CA ALA A 219 14.84 -0.05 12.15
C ALA A 219 15.03 0.77 13.44
N ASP A 220 16.03 0.40 14.26
CA ASP A 220 16.37 1.09 15.49
C ASP A 220 16.81 2.55 15.21
N ALA A 221 17.61 2.77 14.16
CA ALA A 221 18.04 4.10 13.74
C ALA A 221 16.88 4.96 13.24
N ILE A 222 15.95 4.39 12.45
CA ILE A 222 14.74 5.10 12.02
C ILE A 222 13.88 5.46 13.23
N ALA A 223 13.64 4.53 14.15
CA ALA A 223 12.87 4.82 15.36
C ALA A 223 13.52 5.94 16.20
N ALA A 224 14.84 5.92 16.36
CA ALA A 224 15.58 6.93 17.12
C ALA A 224 15.62 8.32 16.45
N PHE A 225 15.38 8.38 15.14
CA PHE A 225 15.39 9.64 14.39
C PHE A 225 14.16 10.50 14.67
N TYR A 226 13.03 9.90 15.06
CA TYR A 226 11.80 10.62 15.36
C TYR A 226 11.64 10.87 16.86
N PRO A 227 11.03 12.01 17.25
CA PRO A 227 10.71 12.30 18.66
C PRO A 227 9.96 11.16 19.34
N TYR A 228 9.07 10.50 18.60
CA TYR A 228 8.29 9.37 19.06
C TYR A 228 8.52 8.16 18.15
N GLY A 229 9.63 7.45 18.34
CA GLY A 229 9.84 6.14 17.73
C GLY A 229 9.09 5.06 18.48
N ILE A 230 8.17 4.38 17.81
CA ILE A 230 7.26 3.40 18.40
C ILE A 230 7.57 2.03 17.81
N PRO A 231 8.38 1.21 18.49
CA PRO A 231 8.63 -0.15 18.03
C PRO A 231 7.38 -1.01 18.19
N LEU A 232 7.05 -1.75 17.14
CA LEU A 232 5.93 -2.68 17.10
C LEU A 232 6.42 -4.12 17.23
N SER A 233 5.65 -4.95 17.94
CA SER A 233 5.92 -6.37 18.09
C SER A 233 5.58 -7.16 16.81
N PRO A 234 6.06 -8.42 16.66
CA PRO A 234 5.64 -9.30 15.57
C PRO A 234 4.11 -9.50 15.48
N GLN A 235 3.43 -9.55 16.63
CA GLN A 235 1.98 -9.67 16.66
C GLN A 235 1.28 -8.41 16.13
N GLN A 236 1.79 -7.23 16.48
CA GLN A 236 1.30 -5.96 15.96
C GLN A 236 1.57 -5.83 14.46
N LYS A 237 2.75 -6.30 13.99
CA LYS A 237 3.06 -6.37 12.55
C LYS A 237 2.06 -7.29 11.82
N ALA A 238 1.82 -8.48 12.35
CA ALA A 238 0.88 -9.43 11.76
C ALA A 238 -0.56 -8.90 11.69
N ALA A 239 -0.92 -7.95 12.57
CA ALA A 239 -2.19 -7.23 12.56
C ALA A 239 -2.13 -5.92 11.75
N PHE A 240 -1.14 -5.73 10.88
CA PHE A 240 -0.95 -4.53 10.06
C PHE A 240 -0.80 -3.21 10.84
N SER A 241 -0.40 -3.22 12.11
CA SER A 241 -0.25 -1.95 12.87
C SER A 241 0.82 -1.02 12.29
N GLY A 242 1.75 -1.53 11.47
CA GLY A 242 2.68 -0.73 10.69
C GLY A 242 2.08 -0.11 9.42
N ASN A 243 0.90 -0.58 8.98
CA ASN A 243 0.21 -0.08 7.79
C ASN A 243 -0.78 1.03 8.15
N ALA A 244 -0.26 2.11 8.70
CA ALA A 244 -1.00 3.26 9.19
C ALA A 244 -0.62 4.54 8.45
N ILE A 245 -1.48 5.54 8.50
CA ILE A 245 -1.26 6.83 7.86
C ILE A 245 -1.83 7.98 8.69
N ALA A 246 -1.10 9.10 8.76
CA ALA A 246 -1.63 10.36 9.27
C ALA A 246 -2.13 11.20 8.08
N LEU A 247 -3.44 11.38 7.97
CA LEU A 247 -4.10 12.19 6.94
C LEU A 247 -4.42 13.61 7.42
N SER A 248 -4.25 13.85 8.71
CA SER A 248 -4.29 15.18 9.35
C SER A 248 -3.13 15.31 10.34
N PRO A 249 -2.87 16.51 10.88
CA PRO A 249 -1.80 16.70 11.86
C PRO A 249 -1.99 15.90 13.16
N ASP A 250 -3.19 15.51 13.50
CA ASP A 250 -3.56 14.98 14.82
C ASP A 250 -4.28 13.63 14.79
N THR A 251 -4.46 13.05 13.61
CA THR A 251 -5.19 11.78 13.46
C THR A 251 -4.40 10.75 12.69
N VAL A 252 -4.29 9.56 13.26
CA VAL A 252 -3.74 8.37 12.60
C VAL A 252 -4.88 7.42 12.23
N TRP A 253 -4.89 7.01 10.99
CA TRP A 253 -5.83 6.04 10.44
C TRP A 253 -5.16 4.67 10.29
N MET A 254 -5.85 3.62 10.73
CA MET A 254 -5.44 2.23 10.57
C MET A 254 -6.65 1.30 10.56
N SER A 255 -6.46 0.01 10.30
CA SER A 255 -7.57 -0.94 10.43
C SER A 255 -7.97 -1.14 11.90
N ALA A 256 -9.19 -1.62 12.12
CA ALA A 256 -9.66 -1.93 13.46
C ALA A 256 -8.83 -3.04 14.13
N GLY A 257 -8.42 -4.06 13.35
CA GLY A 257 -7.50 -5.10 13.81
C GLY A 257 -6.15 -4.54 14.24
N ALA A 258 -5.57 -3.66 13.42
CA ALA A 258 -4.32 -2.96 13.73
C ALA A 258 -4.44 -2.13 15.02
N ALA A 259 -5.50 -1.34 15.13
CA ALA A 259 -5.74 -0.52 16.29
C ALA A 259 -5.93 -1.37 17.57
N GLN A 260 -6.65 -2.48 17.49
CA GLN A 260 -6.85 -3.38 18.65
C GLN A 260 -5.54 -4.04 19.09
N ALA A 261 -4.66 -4.37 18.16
CA ALA A 261 -3.36 -5.00 18.43
C ALA A 261 -2.35 -4.06 19.09
N LEU A 262 -2.53 -2.74 19.02
CA LEU A 262 -1.64 -1.79 19.69
C LEU A 262 -1.68 -1.98 21.21
N ASP A 263 -0.52 -2.17 21.81
CA ASP A 263 -0.37 -2.24 23.27
C ASP A 263 -0.52 -0.85 23.94
N ALA A 264 -0.57 -0.84 25.26
CA ALA A 264 -0.74 0.39 26.05
C ALA A 264 0.41 1.39 25.82
N ARG A 265 1.63 0.89 25.59
CA ARG A 265 2.80 1.73 25.34
C ARG A 265 2.72 2.43 23.98
N ALA A 266 2.39 1.69 22.92
CA ALA A 266 2.26 2.27 21.58
C ALA A 266 1.12 3.31 21.55
N ARG A 267 -0.02 3.02 22.17
CA ARG A 267 -1.14 3.96 22.30
C ARG A 267 -0.74 5.22 23.07
N HIS A 268 -0.02 5.06 24.18
CA HIS A 268 0.44 6.18 25.00
C HIS A 268 1.39 7.08 24.20
N LEU A 269 2.36 6.51 23.50
CA LEU A 269 3.32 7.28 22.69
C LEU A 269 2.62 7.99 21.50
N LEU A 270 1.62 7.38 20.88
CA LEU A 270 0.82 8.07 19.86
C LEU A 270 0.06 9.26 20.45
N ALA A 271 -0.55 9.08 21.63
CA ALA A 271 -1.26 10.16 22.31
C ALA A 271 -0.31 11.30 22.75
N GLU A 272 0.90 10.98 23.28
CA GLU A 272 1.92 11.97 23.59
C GLU A 272 2.44 12.70 22.34
N ALA A 273 2.50 12.00 21.19
CA ALA A 273 2.81 12.60 19.89
C ALA A 273 1.67 13.48 19.35
N GLY A 274 0.54 13.56 20.08
CA GLY A 274 -0.63 14.37 19.71
C GLY A 274 -1.53 13.72 18.68
N PHE A 275 -1.58 12.38 18.61
CA PHE A 275 -2.45 11.65 17.68
C PHE A 275 -3.62 10.98 18.39
N GLY A 276 -4.84 11.23 17.88
CA GLY A 276 -5.96 10.32 18.01
C GLY A 276 -5.84 9.17 16.99
N ILE A 277 -6.53 8.07 17.26
CA ILE A 277 -6.56 6.91 16.39
C ILE A 277 -7.99 6.74 15.85
N GLU A 278 -8.13 6.80 14.55
CA GLU A 278 -9.34 6.42 13.83
C GLU A 278 -9.15 5.06 13.16
N ALA A 279 -10.19 4.24 13.20
CA ALA A 279 -10.08 2.86 12.74
C ALA A 279 -11.32 2.39 11.98
N VAL A 280 -11.10 1.58 10.96
CA VAL A 280 -12.15 0.96 10.13
C VAL A 280 -11.90 -0.54 10.04
N ALA A 281 -12.95 -1.35 10.14
CA ALA A 281 -12.84 -2.79 9.92
C ALA A 281 -12.49 -3.07 8.46
N LEU A 282 -11.43 -3.86 8.22
CA LEU A 282 -10.89 -4.21 6.92
C LEU A 282 -10.46 -5.68 6.84
N ASP A 283 -11.13 -6.56 7.58
CA ASP A 283 -10.72 -7.96 7.72
C ASP A 283 -10.70 -8.71 6.39
N ALA A 284 -11.69 -8.46 5.51
CA ALA A 284 -11.76 -9.07 4.19
C ALA A 284 -10.70 -8.48 3.23
N ILE A 285 -10.43 -7.18 3.30
CA ILE A 285 -9.37 -6.52 2.53
C ILE A 285 -8.00 -7.00 3.02
N GLU A 286 -7.80 -7.15 4.31
CA GLU A 286 -6.54 -7.64 4.89
C GLU A 286 -6.25 -9.10 4.50
N ALA A 287 -7.29 -9.92 4.31
CA ALA A 287 -7.14 -11.27 3.77
C ALA A 287 -6.57 -11.29 2.34
N ALA A 288 -6.72 -10.20 1.57
CA ALA A 288 -6.09 -10.03 0.26
C ALA A 288 -4.65 -9.47 0.33
N GLY A 289 -4.08 -9.29 1.52
CA GLY A 289 -2.67 -8.98 1.72
C GLY A 289 -2.32 -7.49 1.78
N GLY A 290 -3.29 -6.59 1.97
CA GLY A 290 -3.06 -5.15 2.20
C GLY A 290 -4.02 -4.60 3.24
N SER A 291 -3.74 -3.45 3.83
CA SER A 291 -4.57 -2.82 4.85
C SER A 291 -4.82 -1.34 4.53
N LEU A 292 -5.26 -0.55 5.50
CA LEU A 292 -5.77 0.81 5.31
C LEU A 292 -4.84 1.71 4.50
N ARG A 293 -3.54 1.75 4.83
CA ARG A 293 -2.57 2.59 4.10
C ARG A 293 -2.49 2.22 2.61
N CYS A 294 -2.65 0.94 2.30
CA CYS A 294 -2.62 0.47 0.92
C CYS A 294 -3.87 0.92 0.13
N CYS A 295 -5.01 1.07 0.80
CA CYS A 295 -6.26 1.51 0.18
C CYS A 295 -6.33 3.02 -0.10
N VAL A 296 -5.33 3.79 0.30
CA VAL A 296 -5.35 5.27 0.23
C VAL A 296 -4.17 5.78 -0.58
N ALA A 297 -4.46 6.54 -1.65
CA ALA A 297 -3.48 7.35 -2.37
C ALA A 297 -3.75 8.84 -2.07
N GLU A 298 -2.84 9.47 -1.36
CA GLU A 298 -3.00 10.87 -0.94
C GLU A 298 -2.83 11.84 -2.11
N ILE A 299 -3.60 12.94 -2.12
CA ILE A 299 -3.47 14.05 -3.06
C ILE A 299 -2.99 15.29 -2.30
N TYR A 300 -1.86 15.88 -2.73
CA TYR A 300 -1.19 17.00 -2.08
C TYR A 300 -1.23 18.28 -2.88
#